data_1663071316841eab7a4e2460b91a16b6
#
_entry.id   1663071316841eab7a4e2460b91a16b6
#
_cell.length_a   1.000
_cell.length_b   1.000
_cell.length_c   1.000
_cell.angle_alpha   90.00
_cell.angle_beta   90.00
_cell.angle_gamma   90.00
#
_symmetry.space_group_name_H-M   'P 1'
#
loop_
_entity.id
_entity.type
_entity.pdbx_description
1 polymer ?
#
loop_
_entity_poly.entity_id
_entity_poly.type
_entity_poly.pdbx_seq_one_letter_code
_entity_poly.pdbx_strand_id
1 'polypeptide(L)'
;MLSLDKTKDREVLRGFIGNHKCLLSWKLDGLTIVLTYENGELVKAVTRGNGIVGEVITNNARVFRNIPLRIPYKGQLVLRGEAIITYSEFERINETIGDADAKYKNPRNLCSGSVRQLNNEITAKRNVRFYAFALVSAQDVDFSNSREQQFIWLKKQGFEVAVSYTHLTL
;
A
#
# COMPACT_ATOMS: atom_id res chain seq x y z
N MET A 1 0.34 15.40 7.54
CA MET A 1 0.47 14.08 8.19
C MET A 1 1.83 14.03 8.84
N LEU A 2 1.87 13.94 10.16
CA LEU A 2 3.11 13.93 10.94
C LEU A 2 3.95 12.68 10.63
N SER A 3 5.27 12.80 10.78
CA SER A 3 6.18 11.66 10.71
C SER A 3 5.90 10.73 11.89
N LEU A 4 6.02 9.42 11.67
CA LEU A 4 5.96 8.45 12.76
C LEU A 4 7.22 8.54 13.59
N ASP A 5 7.09 8.36 14.91
CA ASP A 5 8.23 8.22 15.81
C ASP A 5 9.06 7.00 15.44
N LYS A 6 10.36 7.07 15.72
CA LYS A 6 11.33 6.02 15.37
C LYS A 6 12.16 5.70 16.60
N THR A 7 12.33 4.42 16.87
CA THR A 7 13.27 3.94 17.87
C THR A 7 13.97 2.68 17.39
N LYS A 8 15.23 2.49 17.82
CA LYS A 8 15.97 1.22 17.73
C LYS A 8 16.14 0.59 19.12
N ASP A 9 15.70 1.29 20.14
CA ASP A 9 15.81 0.88 21.53
C ASP A 9 14.61 0.01 21.92
N ARG A 10 14.88 -1.20 22.45
CA ARG A 10 13.85 -2.16 22.88
C ARG A 10 13.09 -1.68 24.10
N GLU A 11 13.73 -0.99 25.03
CA GLU A 11 13.08 -0.51 26.26
C GLU A 11 12.12 0.64 25.93
N VAL A 12 12.49 1.54 25.01
CA VAL A 12 11.58 2.56 24.50
C VAL A 12 10.36 1.93 23.80
N LEU A 13 10.59 0.89 23.00
CA LEU A 13 9.48 0.16 22.35
C LEU A 13 8.61 -0.57 23.37
N ARG A 14 9.21 -1.22 24.37
CA ARG A 14 8.49 -1.89 25.47
C ARG A 14 7.65 -0.91 26.26
N GLY A 15 8.19 0.27 26.59
CA GLY A 15 7.47 1.33 27.26
C GLY A 15 6.29 1.86 26.45
N PHE A 16 6.46 2.00 25.12
CA PHE A 16 5.39 2.39 24.20
C PHE A 16 4.27 1.34 24.12
N ILE A 17 4.62 0.06 24.08
CA ILE A 17 3.67 -1.06 24.01
C ILE A 17 2.94 -1.19 25.35
N GLY A 18 3.65 -1.11 26.48
CA GLY A 18 3.10 -1.34 27.80
C GLY A 18 2.39 -2.68 27.89
N ASN A 19 1.18 -2.70 28.43
CA ASN A 19 0.32 -3.87 28.54
C ASN A 19 -0.70 -4.00 27.39
N HIS A 20 -0.53 -3.26 26.31
CA HIS A 20 -1.49 -3.26 25.21
C HIS A 20 -1.19 -4.37 24.20
N LYS A 21 -2.25 -4.93 23.63
CA LYS A 21 -2.14 -5.83 22.48
C LYS A 21 -1.68 -5.02 21.27
N CYS A 22 -0.57 -5.43 20.65
CA CYS A 22 0.03 -4.72 19.52
C CYS A 22 0.00 -5.53 18.24
N LEU A 23 -0.07 -4.83 17.13
CA LEU A 23 0.08 -5.38 15.79
C LEU A 23 1.40 -4.89 15.19
N LEU A 24 2.29 -5.82 14.85
CA LEU A 24 3.51 -5.53 14.14
C LEU A 24 3.31 -5.70 12.64
N SER A 25 3.68 -4.71 11.85
CA SER A 25 3.61 -4.78 10.38
C SER A 25 4.88 -4.26 9.74
N TRP A 26 5.18 -4.74 8.52
CA TRP A 26 6.26 -4.19 7.73
C TRP A 26 5.94 -2.76 7.29
N LYS A 27 6.92 -1.88 7.46
CA LYS A 27 6.91 -0.56 6.83
C LYS A 27 7.50 -0.69 5.43
N LEU A 28 6.64 -1.01 4.48
CA LEU A 28 7.03 -1.12 3.07
C LEU A 28 7.53 0.24 2.54
N ASP A 29 8.48 0.20 1.62
CA ASP A 29 9.07 1.38 1.00
C ASP A 29 8.71 1.48 -0.48
N GLY A 30 7.74 2.32 -0.78
CA GLY A 30 7.21 2.50 -2.12
C GLY A 30 6.51 3.85 -2.26
N LEU A 31 5.30 3.83 -2.79
CA LEU A 31 4.44 5.01 -2.91
C LEU A 31 3.08 4.75 -2.25
N THR A 32 2.72 5.60 -1.30
CA THR A 32 1.41 5.51 -0.66
C THR A 32 0.29 5.87 -1.62
N ILE A 33 -0.70 5.00 -1.74
CA ILE A 33 -1.89 5.15 -2.58
C ILE A 33 -3.14 5.00 -1.72
N VAL A 34 -4.15 5.79 -2.03
CA VAL A 34 -5.50 5.69 -1.49
C VAL A 34 -6.41 5.11 -2.56
N LEU A 35 -7.10 4.03 -2.26
CA LEU A 35 -8.10 3.41 -3.12
C LEU A 35 -9.49 3.67 -2.58
N THR A 36 -10.42 3.99 -3.47
CA THR A 36 -11.84 4.13 -3.18
C THR A 36 -12.64 3.14 -4.03
N TYR A 37 -13.51 2.40 -3.36
CA TYR A 37 -14.47 1.49 -3.98
C TYR A 37 -15.89 1.95 -3.66
N GLU A 38 -16.78 1.80 -4.64
CA GLU A 38 -18.22 2.02 -4.51
C GLU A 38 -18.95 0.90 -5.24
N ASN A 39 -20.02 0.39 -4.66
CA ASN A 39 -20.78 -0.73 -5.21
C ASN A 39 -19.92 -1.97 -5.55
N GLY A 40 -18.79 -2.11 -4.85
CA GLY A 40 -17.84 -3.20 -5.07
C GLY A 40 -16.89 -3.01 -6.24
N GLU A 41 -16.83 -1.84 -6.85
CA GLU A 41 -15.93 -1.54 -7.97
C GLU A 41 -14.90 -0.47 -7.61
N LEU A 42 -13.67 -0.60 -8.13
CA LEU A 42 -12.63 0.42 -7.98
C LEU A 42 -13.02 1.67 -8.79
N VAL A 43 -13.41 2.73 -8.10
CA VAL A 43 -13.81 4.01 -8.73
C VAL A 43 -12.68 5.04 -8.74
N LYS A 44 -11.78 5.01 -7.74
CA LYS A 44 -10.72 6.02 -7.66
C LYS A 44 -9.45 5.47 -6.99
N ALA A 45 -8.30 5.85 -7.55
CA ALA A 45 -6.99 5.68 -6.93
C ALA A 45 -6.23 7.01 -7.00
N VAL A 46 -5.66 7.43 -5.87
CA VAL A 46 -4.87 8.67 -5.78
C VAL A 46 -3.57 8.45 -5.03
N THR A 47 -2.50 9.14 -5.44
CA THR A 47 -1.27 9.17 -4.66
C THR A 47 -1.48 10.04 -3.42
N ARG A 48 -0.71 9.78 -2.35
CA ARG A 48 -0.76 10.63 -1.15
C ARG A 48 -0.36 12.08 -1.43
N GLY A 49 0.49 12.32 -2.45
CA GLY A 49 1.04 13.63 -2.73
C GLY A 49 1.72 14.24 -1.50
N ASN A 50 1.44 15.52 -1.25
CA ASN A 50 1.90 16.24 -0.06
C ASN A 50 0.98 16.07 1.17
N GLY A 51 -0.04 15.22 1.07
CA GLY A 51 -1.04 14.98 2.12
C GLY A 51 -2.32 15.81 1.96
N ILE A 52 -2.32 16.82 1.10
CA ILE A 52 -3.49 17.68 0.77
C ILE A 52 -3.91 17.45 -0.68
N VAL A 53 -2.96 17.46 -1.61
CA VAL A 53 -3.18 17.25 -3.04
C VAL A 53 -2.41 16.02 -3.49
N GLY A 54 -3.10 15.09 -4.13
CA GLY A 54 -2.55 13.88 -4.74
C GLY A 54 -2.97 13.77 -6.19
N GLU A 55 -2.21 13.00 -6.96
CA GLU A 55 -2.47 12.75 -8.39
C GLU A 55 -3.45 11.59 -8.53
N VAL A 56 -4.42 11.72 -9.43
CA VAL A 56 -5.33 10.64 -9.79
C VAL A 56 -4.60 9.66 -10.71
N ILE A 57 -4.50 8.42 -10.26
CA ILE A 57 -3.78 7.34 -10.95
C ILE A 57 -4.66 6.10 -11.18
N THR A 58 -5.97 6.27 -11.23
CA THR A 58 -6.94 5.18 -11.32
C THR A 58 -6.66 4.27 -12.52
N ASN A 59 -6.32 4.86 -13.67
CA ASN A 59 -6.00 4.09 -14.87
C ASN A 59 -4.78 3.16 -14.67
N ASN A 60 -3.75 3.65 -13.99
CA ASN A 60 -2.57 2.85 -13.68
C ASN A 60 -2.86 1.82 -12.57
N ALA A 61 -3.62 2.20 -11.54
CA ALA A 61 -3.96 1.29 -10.45
C ALA A 61 -4.75 0.04 -10.93
N ARG A 62 -5.54 0.18 -11.98
CA ARG A 62 -6.30 -0.93 -12.59
C ARG A 62 -5.43 -2.04 -13.17
N VAL A 63 -4.18 -1.77 -13.49
CA VAL A 63 -3.24 -2.75 -14.04
C VAL A 63 -2.19 -3.22 -13.02
N PHE A 64 -2.33 -2.86 -11.75
CA PHE A 64 -1.50 -3.41 -10.70
C PHE A 64 -1.79 -4.90 -10.53
N ARG A 65 -0.73 -5.66 -10.20
CA ARG A 65 -0.76 -7.12 -10.19
C ARG A 65 -1.82 -7.73 -9.26
N ASN A 66 -2.15 -7.04 -8.16
CA ASN A 66 -2.95 -7.57 -7.06
C ASN A 66 -4.02 -6.62 -6.51
N ILE A 67 -4.37 -5.55 -7.22
CA ILE A 67 -5.54 -4.75 -6.87
C ILE A 67 -6.79 -5.43 -7.43
N PRO A 68 -7.74 -5.87 -6.58
CA PRO A 68 -9.01 -6.39 -7.06
C PRO A 68 -9.83 -5.26 -7.69
N LEU A 69 -10.21 -5.40 -8.96
CA LEU A 69 -11.08 -4.42 -9.63
C LEU A 69 -12.52 -4.48 -9.13
N ARG A 70 -12.93 -5.65 -8.60
CA ARG A 70 -14.21 -5.90 -7.97
C ARG A 70 -14.02 -6.61 -6.64
N ILE A 71 -14.81 -6.20 -5.64
CA ILE A 71 -14.81 -6.78 -4.30
C ILE A 71 -16.23 -7.20 -3.89
N PRO A 72 -16.41 -8.14 -2.96
CA PRO A 72 -17.71 -8.57 -2.46
C PRO A 72 -18.51 -7.45 -1.78
N TYR A 73 -17.83 -6.59 -1.01
CA TYR A 73 -18.47 -5.51 -0.26
C TYR A 73 -19.03 -4.43 -1.18
N LYS A 74 -20.30 -4.02 -0.94
CA LYS A 74 -21.05 -3.10 -1.81
C LYS A 74 -21.17 -1.68 -1.27
N GLY A 75 -20.81 -1.43 -0.01
CA GLY A 75 -20.74 -0.08 0.53
C GLY A 75 -19.53 0.71 0.03
N GLN A 76 -19.43 1.96 0.44
CA GLN A 76 -18.23 2.76 0.16
C GLN A 76 -17.07 2.27 1.03
N LEU A 77 -15.95 1.96 0.39
CA LEU A 77 -14.70 1.56 1.04
C LEU A 77 -13.57 2.50 0.63
N VAL A 78 -12.87 3.03 1.62
CA VAL A 78 -11.63 3.79 1.41
C VAL A 78 -10.51 3.14 2.22
N LEU A 79 -9.41 2.80 1.53
CA LEU A 79 -8.24 2.19 2.18
C LEU A 79 -6.95 2.82 1.68
N ARG A 80 -5.91 2.72 2.49
CA ARG A 80 -4.54 3.11 2.14
C ARG A 80 -3.64 1.90 2.09
N GLY A 81 -2.71 1.92 1.16
CA GLY A 81 -1.66 0.94 1.04
C GLY A 81 -0.42 1.50 0.38
N GLU A 82 0.59 0.68 0.31
CA GLU A 82 1.85 1.01 -0.33
C GLU A 82 1.94 0.27 -1.67
N ALA A 83 2.12 1.02 -2.75
CA ALA A 83 2.51 0.46 -4.03
C ALA A 83 4.01 0.23 -4.03
N ILE A 84 4.43 -0.97 -4.40
CA ILE A 84 5.84 -1.36 -4.45
C ILE A 84 6.18 -2.08 -5.75
N ILE A 85 7.47 -2.08 -6.08
CA ILE A 85 8.08 -2.99 -7.04
C ILE A 85 9.13 -3.80 -6.27
N THR A 86 9.19 -5.11 -6.47
CA THR A 86 10.17 -5.98 -5.80
C THR A 86 11.59 -5.70 -6.31
N TYR A 87 12.61 -6.06 -5.53
CA TYR A 87 14.01 -5.90 -5.95
C TYR A 87 14.31 -6.68 -7.22
N SER A 88 13.81 -7.90 -7.36
CA SER A 88 13.98 -8.72 -8.56
C SER A 88 13.40 -8.06 -9.82
N GLU A 89 12.22 -7.45 -9.72
CA GLU A 89 11.62 -6.71 -10.84
C GLU A 89 12.37 -5.42 -11.13
N PHE A 90 12.86 -4.74 -10.10
CA PHE A 90 13.67 -3.55 -10.25
C PHE A 90 14.98 -3.85 -11.01
N GLU A 91 15.69 -4.92 -10.64
CA GLU A 91 16.90 -5.36 -11.32
C GLU A 91 16.61 -5.73 -12.78
N ARG A 92 15.60 -6.58 -13.00
CA ARG A 92 15.16 -6.98 -14.34
C ARG A 92 14.86 -5.77 -15.26
N ILE A 93 14.15 -4.76 -14.74
CA ILE A 93 13.80 -3.57 -15.52
C ILE A 93 15.04 -2.72 -15.81
N ASN A 94 15.90 -2.51 -14.81
CA ASN A 94 17.12 -1.73 -14.99
C ASN A 94 18.11 -2.39 -15.96
N GLU A 95 18.14 -3.71 -16.07
CA GLU A 95 18.95 -4.43 -17.06
C GLU A 95 18.52 -4.13 -18.50
N THR A 96 17.25 -3.85 -18.72
CA THR A 96 16.73 -3.48 -20.06
C THR A 96 17.01 -2.04 -20.47
N ILE A 97 17.49 -1.21 -19.54
CA ILE A 97 17.83 0.19 -19.80
C ILE A 97 19.33 0.25 -20.18
N GLY A 98 19.60 0.51 -21.45
CA GLY A 98 20.98 0.57 -21.97
C GLY A 98 21.79 1.77 -21.47
N ASP A 99 21.12 2.91 -21.23
CA ASP A 99 21.77 4.12 -20.73
C ASP A 99 21.89 4.07 -19.20
N ALA A 100 23.11 4.14 -18.69
CA ALA A 100 23.39 4.08 -17.25
C ALA A 100 22.76 5.25 -16.48
N ASP A 101 22.72 6.44 -17.09
CA ASP A 101 22.14 7.64 -16.45
C ASP A 101 20.61 7.63 -16.42
N ALA A 102 19.97 6.84 -17.29
CA ALA A 102 18.54 6.63 -17.32
C ALA A 102 18.04 5.56 -16.33
N LYS A 103 18.94 4.79 -15.69
CA LYS A 103 18.58 3.76 -14.72
C LYS A 103 17.97 4.34 -13.46
N TYR A 104 16.99 3.63 -12.94
CA TYR A 104 16.38 4.01 -11.66
C TYR A 104 17.31 3.72 -10.50
N LYS A 105 17.37 4.63 -9.52
CA LYS A 105 18.29 4.53 -8.38
C LYS A 105 17.86 3.50 -7.33
N ASN A 106 16.57 3.23 -7.22
CA ASN A 106 15.99 2.28 -6.25
C ASN A 106 14.57 1.87 -6.67
N PRO A 107 14.03 0.78 -6.09
CA PRO A 107 12.67 0.29 -6.38
C PRO A 107 11.58 1.33 -6.14
N ARG A 108 11.72 2.18 -5.11
CA ARG A 108 10.76 3.24 -4.80
C ARG A 108 10.67 4.27 -5.93
N ASN A 109 11.79 4.71 -6.47
CA ASN A 109 11.82 5.66 -7.59
C ASN A 109 11.21 5.04 -8.85
N LEU A 110 11.53 3.78 -9.14
CA LEU A 110 10.91 3.05 -10.25
C LEU A 110 9.39 2.93 -10.05
N CYS A 111 8.93 2.57 -8.85
CA CYS A 111 7.51 2.49 -8.53
C CYS A 111 6.81 3.84 -8.73
N SER A 112 7.40 4.91 -8.19
CA SER A 112 6.86 6.28 -8.30
C SER A 112 6.73 6.73 -9.75
N GLY A 113 7.72 6.44 -10.60
CA GLY A 113 7.67 6.69 -12.04
C GLY A 113 6.66 5.80 -12.77
N SER A 114 6.48 4.56 -12.31
CA SER A 114 5.58 3.59 -12.93
C SER A 114 4.10 3.95 -12.74
N VAL A 115 3.72 4.40 -11.54
CA VAL A 115 2.32 4.72 -11.25
C VAL A 115 1.83 6.01 -11.91
N ARG A 116 2.74 6.81 -12.46
CA ARG A 116 2.46 8.08 -13.15
C ARG A 116 2.55 8.01 -14.67
N GLN A 117 2.70 6.81 -15.24
CA GLN A 117 2.77 6.66 -16.70
C GLN A 117 1.45 7.07 -17.36
N LEU A 118 1.54 7.81 -18.45
CA LEU A 118 0.37 8.15 -19.28
C LEU A 118 -0.21 6.89 -19.94
N ASN A 119 0.65 6.01 -20.44
CA ASN A 119 0.25 4.70 -20.94
C ASN A 119 0.37 3.65 -19.84
N ASN A 120 -0.76 3.10 -19.39
CA ASN A 120 -0.82 2.10 -18.34
C ASN A 120 -0.26 0.72 -18.74
N GLU A 121 -0.06 0.44 -20.02
CA GLU A 121 0.63 -0.77 -20.48
C GLU A 121 2.07 -0.83 -19.96
N ILE A 122 2.73 0.34 -19.85
CA ILE A 122 4.06 0.44 -19.25
C ILE A 122 4.00 0.04 -17.77
N THR A 123 2.99 0.53 -17.04
CA THR A 123 2.74 0.17 -15.64
C THR A 123 2.47 -1.33 -15.48
N ALA A 124 1.66 -1.91 -16.37
CA ALA A 124 1.35 -3.34 -16.37
C ALA A 124 2.60 -4.22 -16.49
N LYS A 125 3.55 -3.85 -17.37
CA LYS A 125 4.81 -4.58 -17.58
C LYS A 125 5.78 -4.48 -16.41
N ARG A 126 5.57 -3.53 -15.48
CA ARG A 126 6.44 -3.28 -14.34
C ARG A 126 6.02 -4.00 -13.06
N ASN A 127 4.97 -4.84 -13.13
CA ASN A 127 4.52 -5.69 -12.04
C ASN A 127 4.35 -4.95 -10.69
N VAL A 128 3.80 -3.74 -10.71
CA VAL A 128 3.50 -2.98 -9.49
C VAL A 128 2.53 -3.78 -8.63
N ARG A 129 2.83 -3.88 -7.31
CA ARG A 129 1.98 -4.53 -6.32
C ARG A 129 1.51 -3.53 -5.28
N PHE A 130 0.36 -3.77 -4.69
CA PHE A 130 -0.26 -2.96 -3.65
C PHE A 130 -0.45 -3.78 -2.38
N TYR A 131 -0.06 -3.24 -1.23
CA TYR A 131 -0.27 -3.85 0.07
C TYR A 131 -1.00 -2.89 0.98
N ALA A 132 -2.21 -3.24 1.39
CA ALA A 132 -3.02 -2.43 2.29
C ALA A 132 -2.37 -2.38 3.68
N PHE A 133 -2.26 -1.19 4.26
CA PHE A 133 -1.77 -1.00 5.62
C PHE A 133 -2.74 -0.23 6.53
N ALA A 134 -3.80 0.35 5.97
CA ALA A 134 -4.83 1.02 6.76
C ALA A 134 -6.18 1.01 6.04
N LEU A 135 -7.22 0.62 6.76
CA LEU A 135 -8.59 0.91 6.40
C LEU A 135 -8.91 2.33 6.90
N VAL A 136 -9.39 3.20 6.02
CA VAL A 136 -9.76 4.58 6.34
C VAL A 136 -11.24 4.64 6.73
N SER A 137 -12.09 4.07 5.89
CA SER A 137 -13.52 3.96 6.15
C SER A 137 -14.12 2.78 5.39
N ALA A 138 -15.11 2.15 6.00
CA ALA A 138 -16.02 1.20 5.37
C ALA A 138 -17.42 1.55 5.89
N GLN A 139 -18.30 1.92 4.97
CA GLN A 139 -19.66 2.34 5.33
C GLN A 139 -20.40 1.20 6.05
N ASP A 140 -21.08 1.52 7.16
CA ASP A 140 -21.91 0.58 7.93
C ASP A 140 -21.16 -0.66 8.47
N VAL A 141 -19.83 -0.59 8.62
CA VAL A 141 -19.00 -1.65 9.21
C VAL A 141 -18.28 -1.12 10.45
N ASP A 142 -18.53 -1.72 11.59
CA ASP A 142 -17.81 -1.43 12.82
C ASP A 142 -16.76 -2.51 13.10
N PHE A 143 -15.55 -2.09 13.34
CA PHE A 143 -14.40 -2.95 13.68
C PHE A 143 -14.01 -2.79 15.16
N SER A 144 -14.78 -2.08 15.99
CA SER A 144 -14.46 -1.79 17.39
C SER A 144 -13.01 -1.31 17.57
N ASN A 145 -12.54 -0.47 16.65
CA ASN A 145 -11.16 0.05 16.56
C ASN A 145 -10.06 -1.03 16.45
N SER A 146 -10.40 -2.26 16.10
CA SER A 146 -9.44 -3.36 15.98
C SER A 146 -8.75 -3.37 14.61
N ARG A 147 -7.46 -3.05 14.57
CA ARG A 147 -6.63 -3.16 13.37
C ARG A 147 -6.53 -4.59 12.83
N GLU A 148 -6.48 -5.57 13.73
CA GLU A 148 -6.46 -6.98 13.37
C GLU A 148 -7.71 -7.37 12.57
N GLN A 149 -8.89 -7.00 13.08
CA GLN A 149 -10.15 -7.27 12.39
C GLN A 149 -10.25 -6.54 11.05
N GLN A 150 -9.77 -5.28 10.97
CA GLN A 150 -9.69 -4.55 9.71
C GLN A 150 -8.85 -5.30 8.66
N PHE A 151 -7.69 -5.84 9.04
CA PHE A 151 -6.83 -6.58 8.12
C PHE A 151 -7.44 -7.93 7.71
N ILE A 152 -8.05 -8.65 8.64
CA ILE A 152 -8.78 -9.89 8.33
C ILE A 152 -9.90 -9.60 7.32
N TRP A 153 -10.64 -8.53 7.54
CA TRP A 153 -11.74 -8.13 6.67
C TRP A 153 -11.24 -7.71 5.28
N LEU A 154 -10.16 -6.91 5.20
CA LEU A 154 -9.55 -6.53 3.92
C LEU A 154 -9.07 -7.74 3.12
N LYS A 155 -8.48 -8.76 3.78
CA LYS A 155 -8.12 -10.02 3.12
C LYS A 155 -9.34 -10.73 2.54
N LYS A 156 -10.48 -10.73 3.24
CA LYS A 156 -11.76 -11.29 2.73
C LYS A 156 -12.29 -10.51 1.52
N GLN A 157 -11.94 -9.24 1.38
CA GLN A 157 -12.25 -8.45 0.18
C GLN A 157 -11.26 -8.70 -0.98
N GLY A 158 -10.24 -9.51 -0.79
CA GLY A 158 -9.25 -9.85 -1.81
C GLY A 158 -7.98 -9.01 -1.80
N PHE A 159 -7.77 -8.17 -0.77
CA PHE A 159 -6.54 -7.38 -0.66
C PHE A 159 -5.41 -8.16 0.00
N GLU A 160 -4.22 -8.01 -0.54
CA GLU A 160 -3.00 -8.30 0.21
C GLU A 160 -2.76 -7.18 1.23
N VAL A 161 -2.37 -7.55 2.45
CA VAL A 161 -2.07 -6.59 3.52
C VAL A 161 -0.60 -6.66 3.89
N ALA A 162 -0.06 -5.57 4.43
CA ALA A 162 1.29 -5.58 5.00
C ALA A 162 1.37 -6.71 6.05
N VAL A 163 2.40 -7.55 5.95
CA VAL A 163 2.56 -8.68 6.87
C VAL A 163 2.52 -8.20 8.30
N SER A 164 1.71 -8.83 9.12
CA SER A 164 1.51 -8.45 10.51
C SER A 164 1.62 -9.67 11.41
N TYR A 165 2.15 -9.46 12.60
CA TYR A 165 2.22 -10.44 13.68
C TYR A 165 1.41 -9.91 14.85
N THR A 166 0.53 -10.76 15.39
CA THR A 166 -0.38 -10.39 16.50
C THR A 166 0.16 -10.77 17.87
N HIS A 167 1.26 -11.54 17.92
CA HIS A 167 1.89 -11.96 19.16
C HIS A 167 3.38 -11.61 19.12
N LEU A 168 3.76 -10.58 19.87
CA LEU A 168 5.14 -10.24 20.17
C LEU A 168 5.43 -10.63 21.62
N THR A 169 6.27 -11.66 21.80
CA THR A 169 6.99 -11.85 23.06
C THR A 169 8.32 -11.11 22.89
N LEU A 170 8.47 -9.99 23.56
CA LEU A 170 9.71 -9.22 23.63
C LEU A 170 10.60 -9.72 24.76
#